data_3f317e34ec95151f9fd58dbb3c5d9293
#
_entry.id   3f317e34ec95151f9fd58dbb3c5d9293
#
_cell.length_a   1.000
_cell.length_b   1.000
_cell.length_c   1.000
_cell.angle_alpha   90.00
_cell.angle_beta   90.00
_cell.angle_gamma   90.00
#
_symmetry.space_group_name_H-M   'P 1'
#
loop_
_entity.id
_entity.type
_entity.pdbx_description
1 polymer ?
#
loop_
_entity_poly.entity_id
_entity_poly.type
_entity_poly.pdbx_seq_one_letter_code
_entity_poly.pdbx_strand_id
1 'polypeptide(L)'
;MFSETRYALNGDLRIAYRASRDGPRDIVVVFPATNCEVFPELPSLQGWVGAMTSLGRLIFCDQPGTGASDPLISGAPPTLEQWADSIIAVLDDLGSQEAVLLASIGGLPAAVLFAATHPSRTTALVVLEGYPDPMAEQIEGGADPEEIIVAYTAMWGTGEYEHLINPDMPWNEEIRAAWARHERLAAS
;
A
#
# COMPACT_ATOMS: atom_id res chain seq x y z
N MET A 1 -4.36 -16.82 -6.90
CA MET A 1 -3.07 -16.66 -7.62
C MET A 1 -3.10 -15.28 -8.26
N PHE A 2 -2.07 -14.45 -8.01
CA PHE A 2 -1.91 -13.13 -8.62
C PHE A 2 -1.29 -13.24 -10.01
N SER A 3 -1.49 -12.20 -10.84
CA SER A 3 -0.80 -12.03 -12.12
C SER A 3 0.72 -11.90 -11.92
N GLU A 4 1.47 -11.99 -13.01
CA GLU A 4 2.81 -11.41 -13.04
C GLU A 4 2.71 -9.90 -12.82
N THR A 5 3.82 -9.27 -12.42
CA THR A 5 3.91 -7.82 -12.26
C THR A 5 3.65 -7.15 -13.62
N ARG A 6 2.72 -6.21 -13.62
CA ARG A 6 2.37 -5.37 -14.78
C ARG A 6 2.66 -3.92 -14.44
N TYR A 7 2.68 -3.08 -15.47
CA TYR A 7 3.00 -1.66 -15.34
C TYR A 7 1.95 -0.82 -16.06
N ALA A 8 1.26 0.03 -15.28
CA ALA A 8 0.41 1.09 -15.81
C ALA A 8 1.23 2.38 -16.00
N LEU A 9 0.83 3.23 -16.95
CA LEU A 9 1.50 4.51 -17.20
C LEU A 9 0.75 5.65 -16.51
N ASN A 10 1.43 6.35 -15.60
CA ASN A 10 0.99 7.62 -15.02
C ASN A 10 1.92 8.74 -15.53
N GLY A 11 1.55 9.37 -16.65
CA GLY A 11 2.48 10.22 -17.39
C GLY A 11 3.68 9.41 -17.89
N ASP A 12 4.88 9.81 -17.50
CA ASP A 12 6.13 9.11 -17.85
C ASP A 12 6.53 8.03 -16.81
N LEU A 13 5.79 7.92 -15.70
CA LEU A 13 6.09 6.94 -14.65
C LEU A 13 5.38 5.61 -14.90
N ARG A 14 6.12 4.52 -14.73
CA ARG A 14 5.56 3.17 -14.72
C ARG A 14 5.18 2.81 -13.28
N ILE A 15 3.92 2.49 -13.08
CA ILE A 15 3.35 2.09 -11.81
C ILE A 15 3.18 0.57 -11.81
N ALA A 16 3.97 -0.09 -10.98
CA ALA A 16 3.92 -1.54 -10.83
C ALA A 16 2.65 -1.97 -10.10
N TYR A 17 2.02 -3.04 -10.58
CA TYR A 17 0.88 -3.62 -9.89
C TYR A 17 0.73 -5.10 -10.18
N ARG A 18 0.03 -5.80 -9.29
CA ARG A 18 -0.44 -7.17 -9.47
C ARG A 18 -1.92 -7.26 -9.11
N ALA A 19 -2.65 -8.06 -9.85
CA ALA A 19 -4.05 -8.31 -9.59
C ALA A 19 -4.31 -9.81 -9.41
N SER A 20 -5.24 -10.17 -8.52
CA SER A 20 -5.74 -11.52 -8.43
C SER A 20 -6.61 -11.86 -9.64
N ARG A 21 -7.17 -13.09 -9.67
CA ARG A 21 -8.15 -13.47 -10.71
C ARG A 21 -9.34 -12.53 -10.67
N ASP A 22 -10.04 -12.43 -11.80
CA ASP A 22 -11.28 -11.68 -11.93
C ASP A 22 -12.31 -12.07 -10.87
N GLY A 23 -13.06 -11.08 -10.43
CA GLY A 23 -14.07 -11.21 -9.40
C GLY A 23 -15.25 -10.26 -9.67
N PRO A 24 -16.27 -10.28 -8.82
CA PRO A 24 -17.50 -9.50 -9.02
C PRO A 24 -17.30 -7.97 -8.87
N ARG A 25 -16.17 -7.56 -8.31
CA ARG A 25 -15.77 -6.15 -8.10
C ARG A 25 -14.26 -6.05 -7.99
N ASP A 26 -13.74 -4.85 -8.23
CA ASP A 26 -12.33 -4.54 -8.01
C ASP A 26 -12.12 -3.96 -6.60
N ILE A 27 -11.05 -4.40 -5.95
CA ILE A 27 -10.64 -3.95 -4.61
C ILE A 27 -9.18 -3.50 -4.70
N VAL A 28 -8.94 -2.20 -4.64
CA VAL A 28 -7.58 -1.65 -4.64
C VAL A 28 -7.11 -1.49 -3.20
N VAL A 29 -5.98 -2.08 -2.89
CA VAL A 29 -5.30 -1.93 -1.61
C VAL A 29 -4.44 -0.67 -1.65
N VAL A 30 -4.77 0.30 -0.82
CA VAL A 30 -4.07 1.60 -0.72
C VAL A 30 -3.40 1.67 0.65
N PHE A 31 -2.30 0.95 0.77
CA PHE A 31 -1.49 0.89 1.99
C PHE A 31 -0.15 1.61 1.75
N PRO A 32 0.47 2.17 2.78
CA PRO A 32 1.78 2.79 2.64
C PRO A 32 2.86 1.73 2.38
N ALA A 33 3.89 2.11 1.63
CA ALA A 33 5.11 1.33 1.46
C ALA A 33 4.87 -0.16 1.15
N THR A 34 3.94 -0.45 0.23
CA THR A 34 3.74 -1.81 -0.29
C THR A 34 4.76 -2.13 -1.37
N ASN A 35 5.07 -3.42 -1.51
CA ASN A 35 5.68 -3.99 -2.70
C ASN A 35 4.70 -5.03 -3.26
N CYS A 36 4.13 -4.77 -4.44
CA CYS A 36 3.06 -5.58 -5.03
C CYS A 36 3.48 -7.02 -5.34
N GLU A 37 4.78 -7.30 -5.41
CA GLU A 37 5.32 -8.64 -5.65
C GLU A 37 5.38 -9.48 -4.38
N VAL A 38 5.74 -8.86 -3.25
CA VAL A 38 6.03 -9.56 -2.00
C VAL A 38 4.89 -9.47 -1.00
N PHE A 39 4.22 -8.32 -0.88
CA PHE A 39 3.18 -8.10 0.11
C PHE A 39 2.05 -9.15 0.05
N PRO A 40 1.47 -9.49 -1.12
CA PRO A 40 0.43 -10.50 -1.19
C PRO A 40 0.92 -11.94 -0.92
N GLU A 41 2.23 -12.16 -0.87
CA GLU A 41 2.84 -13.47 -0.62
C GLU A 41 3.28 -13.64 0.84
N LEU A 42 3.15 -12.62 1.68
CA LEU A 42 3.56 -12.69 3.09
C LEU A 42 2.79 -13.79 3.83
N PRO A 43 3.48 -14.69 4.54
CA PRO A 43 2.85 -15.84 5.20
C PRO A 43 1.76 -15.45 6.20
N SER A 44 1.97 -14.36 6.95
CA SER A 44 1.02 -13.85 7.93
C SER A 44 -0.25 -13.27 7.32
N LEU A 45 -0.23 -12.88 6.04
CA LEU A 45 -1.36 -12.27 5.35
C LEU A 45 -2.19 -13.24 4.51
N GLN A 46 -1.77 -14.51 4.37
CA GLN A 46 -2.44 -15.48 3.46
C GLN A 46 -3.92 -15.67 3.78
N GLY A 47 -4.31 -15.71 5.04
CA GLY A 47 -5.70 -15.82 5.45
C GLY A 47 -6.52 -14.57 5.03
N TRP A 48 -5.97 -13.39 5.25
CA TRP A 48 -6.58 -12.13 4.85
C TRP A 48 -6.67 -11.99 3.32
N VAL A 49 -5.59 -12.27 2.60
CA VAL A 49 -5.55 -12.25 1.13
C VAL A 49 -6.58 -13.22 0.56
N GLY A 50 -6.68 -14.43 1.12
CA GLY A 50 -7.67 -15.44 0.73
C GLY A 50 -9.11 -14.94 0.93
N ALA A 51 -9.39 -14.29 2.06
CA ALA A 51 -10.69 -13.71 2.35
C ALA A 51 -11.02 -12.57 1.36
N MET A 52 -10.09 -11.64 1.15
CA MET A 52 -10.30 -10.49 0.23
C MET A 52 -10.49 -10.94 -1.21
N THR A 53 -9.72 -11.90 -1.70
CA THR A 53 -9.87 -12.45 -3.05
C THR A 53 -11.16 -13.23 -3.27
N SER A 54 -11.83 -13.66 -2.21
CA SER A 54 -13.18 -14.23 -2.30
C SER A 54 -14.27 -13.19 -2.52
N LEU A 55 -14.00 -11.94 -2.18
CA LEU A 55 -14.94 -10.82 -2.31
C LEU A 55 -14.83 -10.11 -3.68
N GLY A 56 -13.67 -10.19 -4.34
CA GLY A 56 -13.44 -9.50 -5.60
C GLY A 56 -12.03 -9.71 -6.15
N ARG A 57 -11.73 -9.02 -7.25
CA ARG A 57 -10.37 -8.93 -7.80
C ARG A 57 -9.55 -8.00 -6.93
N LEU A 58 -8.61 -8.56 -6.18
CA LEU A 58 -7.73 -7.80 -5.29
C LEU A 58 -6.54 -7.26 -6.09
N ILE A 59 -6.27 -5.97 -5.96
CA ILE A 59 -5.27 -5.23 -6.72
C ILE A 59 -4.31 -4.58 -5.74
N PHE A 60 -3.02 -4.91 -5.86
CA PHE A 60 -1.92 -4.24 -5.18
C PHE A 60 -1.16 -3.41 -6.19
N CYS A 61 -0.94 -2.14 -5.90
CA CYS A 61 -0.10 -1.26 -6.71
C CYS A 61 0.90 -0.54 -5.82
N ASP A 62 2.11 -0.42 -6.32
CA ASP A 62 3.18 0.32 -5.66
C ASP A 62 3.02 1.80 -5.97
N GLN A 63 3.08 2.64 -4.96
CA GLN A 63 3.06 4.09 -5.19
C GLN A 63 4.33 4.55 -5.93
N PRO A 64 4.31 5.71 -6.61
CA PRO A 64 5.50 6.24 -7.26
C PRO A 64 6.70 6.33 -6.29
N GLY A 65 7.85 5.85 -6.70
CA GLY A 65 9.07 5.86 -5.88
C GLY A 65 9.15 4.76 -4.84
N THR A 66 8.26 3.75 -4.89
CA THR A 66 8.32 2.59 -3.99
C THR A 66 8.23 1.28 -4.76
N GLY A 67 8.69 0.20 -4.14
CA GLY A 67 8.56 -1.15 -4.65
C GLY A 67 9.17 -1.32 -6.04
N ALA A 68 8.38 -1.83 -6.98
CA ALA A 68 8.74 -2.04 -8.37
C ALA A 68 8.29 -0.90 -9.30
N SER A 69 7.64 0.16 -8.77
CA SER A 69 7.32 1.37 -9.53
C SER A 69 8.56 2.20 -9.83
N ASP A 70 8.48 3.04 -10.86
CA ASP A 70 9.60 3.91 -11.23
C ASP A 70 9.97 4.88 -10.08
N PRO A 71 11.27 5.11 -9.86
CA PRO A 71 11.75 6.05 -8.85
C PRO A 71 11.39 7.50 -9.22
N LEU A 72 11.18 8.32 -8.20
CA LEU A 72 10.96 9.76 -8.40
C LEU A 72 12.29 10.47 -8.61
N ILE A 73 12.47 11.07 -9.79
CA ILE A 73 13.71 11.75 -10.19
C ILE A 73 14.04 12.92 -9.24
N SER A 74 13.03 13.55 -8.65
CA SER A 74 13.21 14.70 -7.74
C SER A 74 13.78 14.33 -6.37
N GLY A 75 13.77 13.04 -5.99
CA GLY A 75 14.10 12.59 -4.64
C GLY A 75 13.10 13.06 -3.55
N ALA A 76 12.05 13.79 -3.95
CA ALA A 76 10.95 14.16 -3.05
C ALA A 76 9.90 13.03 -3.02
N PRO A 77 9.18 12.83 -1.90
CA PRO A 77 8.06 11.90 -1.85
C PRO A 77 6.98 12.28 -2.85
N PRO A 78 6.17 11.32 -3.34
CA PRO A 78 5.05 11.63 -4.23
C PRO A 78 4.03 12.51 -3.53
N THR A 79 3.39 13.41 -4.27
CA THR A 79 2.22 14.12 -3.76
C THR A 79 1.02 13.18 -3.68
N LEU A 80 0.01 13.56 -2.90
CA LEU A 80 -1.23 12.76 -2.81
C LEU A 80 -1.94 12.66 -4.16
N GLU A 81 -1.87 13.72 -4.97
CA GLU A 81 -2.42 13.73 -6.33
C GLU A 81 -1.70 12.71 -7.22
N GLN A 82 -0.36 12.70 -7.20
CA GLN A 82 0.42 11.73 -7.98
C GLN A 82 0.09 10.28 -7.56
N TRP A 83 -0.15 10.06 -6.28
CA TRP A 83 -0.57 8.74 -5.81
C TRP A 83 -1.99 8.40 -6.25
N ALA A 84 -2.95 9.33 -6.13
CA ALA A 84 -4.31 9.14 -6.62
C ALA A 84 -4.35 8.90 -8.14
N ASP A 85 -3.57 9.66 -8.93
CA ASP A 85 -3.44 9.48 -10.38
C ASP A 85 -2.85 8.10 -10.73
N SER A 86 -1.97 7.56 -9.89
CA SER A 86 -1.42 6.21 -10.08
C SER A 86 -2.49 5.13 -9.90
N ILE A 87 -3.43 5.31 -8.99
CA ILE A 87 -4.58 4.41 -8.82
C ILE A 87 -5.45 4.43 -10.09
N ILE A 88 -5.73 5.63 -10.64
CA ILE A 88 -6.46 5.77 -11.91
C ILE A 88 -5.76 5.03 -13.05
N ALA A 89 -4.45 5.24 -13.20
CA ALA A 89 -3.68 4.60 -14.27
C ALA A 89 -3.77 3.06 -14.19
N VAL A 90 -3.70 2.50 -12.99
CA VAL A 90 -3.84 1.05 -12.78
C VAL A 90 -5.26 0.57 -13.11
N LEU A 91 -6.29 1.28 -12.68
CA LEU A 91 -7.68 0.94 -13.01
C LEU A 91 -7.94 0.99 -14.53
N ASP A 92 -7.38 1.98 -15.22
CA ASP A 92 -7.52 2.13 -16.67
C ASP A 92 -6.80 1.00 -17.44
N ASP A 93 -5.58 0.64 -17.02
CA ASP A 93 -4.84 -0.49 -17.61
C ASP A 93 -5.55 -1.84 -17.41
N LEU A 94 -6.25 -1.99 -16.27
CA LEU A 94 -7.08 -3.17 -15.99
C LEU A 94 -8.45 -3.16 -16.69
N GLY A 95 -8.85 -2.04 -17.32
CA GLY A 95 -10.20 -1.86 -17.86
C GLY A 95 -11.29 -1.77 -16.79
N SER A 96 -10.91 -1.46 -15.54
CA SER A 96 -11.81 -1.31 -14.42
C SER A 96 -12.58 0.01 -14.50
N GLN A 97 -13.89 -0.03 -14.34
CA GLN A 97 -14.72 1.16 -14.37
C GLN A 97 -14.81 1.84 -13.01
N GLU A 98 -14.87 1.05 -11.94
CA GLU A 98 -14.97 1.49 -10.56
C GLU A 98 -14.36 0.46 -9.62
N ALA A 99 -13.93 0.88 -8.44
CA ALA A 99 -13.34 0.00 -7.44
C ALA A 99 -13.74 0.37 -6.01
N VAL A 100 -13.67 -0.61 -5.13
CA VAL A 100 -13.60 -0.41 -3.68
C VAL A 100 -12.15 -0.04 -3.35
N LEU A 101 -11.94 1.05 -2.63
CA LEU A 101 -10.64 1.40 -2.06
C LEU A 101 -10.55 0.86 -0.65
N LEU A 102 -9.56 0.02 -0.39
CA LEU A 102 -9.25 -0.50 0.94
C LEU A 102 -7.99 0.18 1.43
N ALA A 103 -8.14 1.16 2.31
CA ALA A 103 -7.06 2.03 2.74
C ALA A 103 -6.72 1.85 4.22
N SER A 104 -5.45 1.96 4.55
CA SER A 104 -5.00 2.00 5.94
C SER A 104 -3.92 3.05 6.15
N ILE A 105 -3.82 3.55 7.38
CA ILE A 105 -2.76 4.45 7.88
C ILE A 105 -2.36 5.51 6.83
N GLY A 106 -1.10 5.51 6.40
CA GLY A 106 -0.55 6.50 5.46
C GLY A 106 -1.12 6.44 4.03
N GLY A 107 -1.83 5.37 3.65
CA GLY A 107 -2.55 5.28 2.37
C GLY A 107 -3.89 6.00 2.37
N LEU A 108 -4.45 6.25 3.56
CA LEU A 108 -5.78 6.87 3.69
C LEU A 108 -5.89 8.25 3.03
N PRO A 109 -4.94 9.20 3.17
CA PRO A 109 -5.07 10.52 2.54
C PRO A 109 -5.20 10.44 1.02
N ALA A 110 -4.42 9.58 0.35
CA ALA A 110 -4.51 9.39 -1.09
C ALA A 110 -5.84 8.74 -1.51
N ALA A 111 -6.33 7.76 -0.74
CA ALA A 111 -7.61 7.11 -1.02
C ALA A 111 -8.80 8.07 -0.81
N VAL A 112 -8.76 8.94 0.19
CA VAL A 112 -9.77 9.99 0.42
C VAL A 112 -9.76 11.00 -0.72
N LEU A 113 -8.57 11.47 -1.14
CA LEU A 113 -8.43 12.37 -2.27
C LEU A 113 -8.99 11.74 -3.55
N PHE A 114 -8.62 10.48 -3.82
CA PHE A 114 -9.16 9.73 -4.95
C PHE A 114 -10.68 9.66 -4.91
N ALA A 115 -11.27 9.22 -3.80
CA ALA A 115 -12.72 9.08 -3.68
C ALA A 115 -13.45 10.42 -3.87
N ALA A 116 -12.88 11.52 -3.38
CA ALA A 116 -13.45 12.85 -3.51
C ALA A 116 -13.33 13.41 -4.94
N THR A 117 -12.23 13.15 -5.63
CA THR A 117 -11.97 13.68 -6.99
C THR A 117 -12.50 12.76 -8.09
N HIS A 118 -12.65 11.47 -7.81
CA HIS A 118 -13.13 10.45 -8.76
C HIS A 118 -14.33 9.66 -8.22
N PRO A 119 -15.45 10.33 -7.84
CA PRO A 119 -16.61 9.65 -7.23
C PRO A 119 -17.25 8.61 -8.15
N SER A 120 -17.18 8.78 -9.49
CA SER A 120 -17.68 7.80 -10.46
C SER A 120 -16.78 6.56 -10.62
N ARG A 121 -15.57 6.60 -10.10
CA ARG A 121 -14.60 5.50 -10.11
C ARG A 121 -14.50 4.80 -8.73
N THR A 122 -15.28 5.26 -7.75
CA THR A 122 -15.25 4.79 -6.36
C THR A 122 -16.57 4.16 -5.97
N THR A 123 -16.60 2.83 -5.86
CA THR A 123 -17.76 2.10 -5.35
C THR A 123 -17.92 2.29 -3.84
N ALA A 124 -16.81 2.24 -3.11
CA ALA A 124 -16.76 2.45 -1.66
C ALA A 124 -15.33 2.77 -1.22
N LEU A 125 -15.21 3.42 -0.06
CA LEU A 125 -13.96 3.57 0.69
C LEU A 125 -14.09 2.80 2.00
N VAL A 126 -13.23 1.80 2.19
CA VAL A 126 -13.13 1.02 3.42
C VAL A 126 -11.83 1.44 4.11
N VAL A 127 -11.96 1.88 5.35
CA VAL A 127 -10.83 2.38 6.14
C VAL A 127 -10.49 1.38 7.23
N LEU A 128 -9.25 0.89 7.22
CA LEU A 128 -8.65 0.09 8.26
C LEU A 128 -7.65 0.96 9.03
N GLU A 129 -7.84 1.13 10.33
CA GLU A 129 -6.91 1.87 11.20
C GLU A 129 -6.54 3.25 10.62
N GLY A 130 -7.56 4.05 10.32
CA GLY A 130 -7.36 5.34 9.66
C GLY A 130 -7.10 6.47 10.64
N TYR A 131 -5.92 7.07 10.55
CA TYR A 131 -5.61 8.34 11.18
C TYR A 131 -5.40 9.40 10.07
N PRO A 132 -5.94 10.61 10.23
CA PRO A 132 -5.68 11.70 9.28
C PRO A 132 -4.18 12.05 9.19
N ASP A 133 -3.48 11.94 10.31
CA ASP A 133 -2.04 12.12 10.45
C ASP A 133 -1.53 11.10 11.47
N PRO A 134 -0.87 10.02 11.02
CA PRO A 134 -0.39 8.97 11.92
C PRO A 134 0.71 9.43 12.89
N MET A 135 1.35 10.56 12.65
CA MET A 135 2.36 11.13 13.55
C MET A 135 1.79 12.17 14.51
N ALA A 136 0.63 12.75 14.22
CA ALA A 136 0.06 13.85 15.01
C ALA A 136 -0.12 13.48 16.48
N GLU A 137 -0.68 12.31 16.77
CA GLU A 137 -0.90 11.85 18.15
C GLU A 137 0.41 11.71 18.94
N GLN A 138 1.46 11.19 18.30
CA GLN A 138 2.77 11.05 18.94
C GLN A 138 3.42 12.42 19.19
N ILE A 139 3.31 13.33 18.23
CA ILE A 139 3.83 14.70 18.33
C ILE A 139 3.04 15.49 19.38
N GLU A 140 1.71 15.40 19.39
CA GLU A 140 0.86 16.02 20.41
C GLU A 140 1.15 15.44 21.81
N GLY A 141 1.53 14.17 21.89
CA GLY A 141 2.02 13.51 23.09
C GLY A 141 3.42 13.96 23.54
N GLY A 142 4.08 14.84 22.78
CA GLY A 142 5.39 15.42 23.10
C GLY A 142 6.59 14.65 22.55
N ALA A 143 6.39 13.69 21.65
CA ALA A 143 7.48 13.02 20.97
C ALA A 143 8.17 13.96 19.96
N ASP A 144 9.50 13.87 19.88
CA ASP A 144 10.26 14.60 18.87
C ASP A 144 10.12 13.93 17.51
N PRO A 145 9.67 14.64 16.46
CA PRO A 145 9.56 14.08 15.12
C PRO A 145 10.86 13.46 14.58
N GLU A 146 12.01 14.05 14.90
CA GLU A 146 13.30 13.53 14.47
C GLU A 146 13.63 12.18 15.18
N GLU A 147 13.32 12.07 16.46
CA GLU A 147 13.48 10.81 17.20
C GLU A 147 12.57 9.70 16.65
N ILE A 148 11.33 10.05 16.29
CA ILE A 148 10.39 9.10 15.66
C ILE A 148 10.97 8.60 14.34
N ILE A 149 11.44 9.49 13.46
CA ILE A 149 12.03 9.13 12.17
C ILE A 149 13.26 8.23 12.34
N VAL A 150 14.13 8.56 13.29
CA VAL A 150 15.32 7.76 13.60
C VAL A 150 14.93 6.37 14.08
N ALA A 151 13.94 6.26 14.97
CA ALA A 151 13.46 4.97 15.48
C ALA A 151 12.86 4.10 14.34
N TYR A 152 11.99 4.66 13.53
CA TYR A 152 11.42 3.92 12.39
C TYR A 152 12.48 3.51 11.37
N THR A 153 13.41 4.40 11.04
CA THR A 153 14.51 4.10 10.11
C THR A 153 15.39 2.96 10.63
N ALA A 154 15.66 2.91 11.94
CA ALA A 154 16.46 1.85 12.55
C ALA A 154 15.76 0.47 12.52
N MET A 155 14.44 0.44 12.56
CA MET A 155 13.64 -0.80 12.50
C MET A 155 13.36 -1.26 11.07
N TRP A 156 13.31 -0.33 10.10
CA TRP A 156 12.97 -0.65 8.72
C TRP A 156 13.97 -1.62 8.08
N GLY A 157 13.47 -2.64 7.43
CA GLY A 157 14.29 -3.69 6.81
C GLY A 157 14.70 -4.82 7.76
N THR A 158 14.30 -4.75 9.04
CA THR A 158 14.57 -5.79 10.04
C THR A 158 13.41 -6.76 10.24
N GLY A 159 12.20 -6.35 9.85
CA GLY A 159 10.93 -7.03 10.09
C GLY A 159 10.31 -6.72 11.46
N GLU A 160 11.02 -6.05 12.36
CA GLU A 160 10.53 -5.75 13.71
C GLU A 160 9.45 -4.66 13.72
N TYR A 161 9.40 -3.83 12.69
CA TYR A 161 8.40 -2.77 12.58
C TYR A 161 6.98 -3.33 12.58
N GLU A 162 6.74 -4.39 11.80
CA GLU A 162 5.41 -5.01 11.73
C GLU A 162 4.98 -5.62 13.07
N HIS A 163 5.91 -6.23 13.81
CA HIS A 163 5.60 -6.78 15.12
C HIS A 163 5.26 -5.68 16.14
N LEU A 164 5.86 -4.51 15.99
CA LEU A 164 5.56 -3.36 16.85
C LEU A 164 4.12 -2.86 16.65
N ILE A 165 3.67 -2.76 15.39
CA ILE A 165 2.33 -2.24 15.07
C ILE A 165 1.23 -3.30 15.15
N ASN A 166 1.58 -4.59 15.02
CA ASN A 166 0.67 -5.72 15.09
C ASN A 166 1.17 -6.77 16.10
N PRO A 167 1.18 -6.46 17.40
CA PRO A 167 1.79 -7.34 18.42
C PRO A 167 1.04 -8.68 18.60
N ASP A 168 -0.24 -8.73 18.22
CA ASP A 168 -1.07 -9.94 18.29
C ASP A 168 -0.89 -10.89 17.09
N MET A 169 -0.17 -10.46 16.05
CA MET A 169 0.13 -11.32 14.90
C MET A 169 1.05 -12.47 15.32
N PRO A 170 0.78 -13.70 14.85
CA PRO A 170 1.72 -14.82 15.08
C PRO A 170 3.12 -14.44 14.61
N TRP A 171 4.11 -14.55 15.51
CA TRP A 171 5.48 -14.11 15.25
C TRP A 171 6.49 -15.23 15.40
N ASN A 172 7.32 -15.38 14.38
CA ASN A 172 8.45 -16.31 14.37
C ASN A 172 9.51 -15.83 13.37
N GLU A 173 10.65 -16.50 13.30
CA GLU A 173 11.76 -16.11 12.45
C GLU A 173 11.41 -16.10 10.95
N GLU A 174 10.56 -17.01 10.49
CA GLU A 174 10.12 -17.07 9.10
C GLU A 174 9.28 -15.83 8.73
N ILE A 175 8.32 -15.48 9.59
CA ILE A 175 7.46 -14.30 9.41
C ILE A 175 8.32 -13.03 9.47
N ARG A 176 9.20 -12.91 10.47
CA ARG A 176 10.13 -11.79 10.59
C ARG A 176 10.99 -11.60 9.33
N ALA A 177 11.58 -12.68 8.83
CA ALA A 177 12.42 -12.65 7.62
C ALA A 177 11.61 -12.24 6.37
N ALA A 178 10.36 -12.68 6.26
CA ALA A 178 9.47 -12.31 5.16
C ALA A 178 9.12 -10.82 5.21
N TRP A 179 8.78 -10.27 6.38
CA TRP A 179 8.52 -8.84 6.57
C TRP A 179 9.79 -8.01 6.34
N ALA A 180 10.94 -8.42 6.86
CA ALA A 180 12.21 -7.76 6.60
C ALA A 180 12.55 -7.69 5.10
N ARG A 181 12.24 -8.74 4.35
CA ARG A 181 12.39 -8.73 2.89
C ARG A 181 11.43 -7.74 2.23
N HIS A 182 10.16 -7.75 2.63
CA HIS A 182 9.14 -6.82 2.12
C HIS A 182 9.56 -5.37 2.35
N GLU A 183 9.92 -5.00 3.58
CA GLU A 183 10.35 -3.64 3.95
C GLU A 183 11.52 -3.15 3.08
N ARG A 184 12.54 -4.00 2.87
CA ARG A 184 13.69 -3.63 2.02
C ARG A 184 13.32 -3.46 0.55
N LEU A 185 12.36 -4.21 0.04
CA LEU A 185 11.91 -4.12 -1.35
C LEU A 185 10.87 -3.02 -1.57
N ALA A 186 10.18 -2.59 -0.52
CA ALA A 186 9.24 -1.47 -0.59
C ALA A 186 9.96 -0.11 -0.62
N ALA A 187 11.13 -0.01 0.00
CA ALA A 187 11.96 1.20 0.01
C ALA A 187 13.01 1.15 -1.11
N SER A 188 12.60 1.27 -2.36
CA SER A 188 13.51 1.25 -3.52
C SER A 188 13.98 2.65 -3.93
#